data_d24822b4f33eb7c8bdef638326da4b89
#
_entry.id   d24822b4f33eb7c8bdef638326da4b89
#
_cell.length_a   1.000
_cell.length_b   1.000
_cell.length_c   1.000
_cell.angle_alpha   90.00
_cell.angle_beta   90.00
_cell.angle_gamma   90.00
#
_symmetry.space_group_name_H-M   'P 1'
#
loop_
_entity.id
_entity.type
_entity.pdbx_description
1 polymer ?
#
loop_
_entity_poly.entity_id
_entity_poly.type
_entity_poly.pdbx_seq_one_letter_code
_entity_poly.pdbx_strand_id
1 'polypeptide(L)'
;SVLKRAIKTTNLALEASDQLWVPVEKSWRLNERHYGGLTGKNKAEAAEQFGDEQVHIWRRSYDVLPPNMDRDDEHSAHTDRRYASLDDSVIPDAENLKVTLERALPFWEDKIAPALKDGKNVFVGAHGNS
;
A
#
# COMPACT_ATOMS: atom_id res chain seq x y z
N SER A 1 5.88 1.67 4.12
CA SER A 1 4.58 1.03 4.37
C SER A 1 4.28 0.96 5.86
N VAL A 2 3.00 1.00 6.21
CA VAL A 2 2.52 0.73 7.58
C VAL A 2 1.94 -0.68 7.71
N LEU A 3 2.03 -1.50 6.67
CA LEU A 3 1.58 -2.88 6.71
C LEU A 3 2.62 -3.77 7.39
N LYS A 4 2.16 -4.63 8.30
CA LYS A 4 3.03 -5.45 9.16
C LYS A 4 4.05 -6.29 8.41
N ARG A 5 3.66 -6.89 7.28
CA ARG A 5 4.56 -7.74 6.48
C ARG A 5 5.75 -6.97 5.91
N ALA A 6 5.54 -5.73 5.45
CA ALA A 6 6.62 -4.89 4.94
C ALA A 6 7.52 -4.38 6.08
N ILE A 7 6.92 -4.00 7.21
CA ILE A 7 7.66 -3.60 8.41
C ILE A 7 8.56 -4.74 8.89
N LYS A 8 8.02 -5.94 8.99
CA LYS A 8 8.76 -7.13 9.41
C LYS A 8 9.90 -7.45 8.45
N THR A 9 9.65 -7.42 7.16
CA THR A 9 10.69 -7.64 6.14
C THR A 9 11.83 -6.63 6.27
N THR A 10 11.50 -5.35 6.43
CA THR A 10 12.49 -4.29 6.64
C THR A 10 13.31 -4.53 7.90
N ASN A 11 12.66 -4.86 9.01
CA ASN A 11 13.34 -5.14 10.28
C ASN A 11 14.28 -6.34 10.16
N LEU A 12 13.86 -7.42 9.52
CA LEU A 12 14.70 -8.60 9.31
C LEU A 12 15.93 -8.29 8.44
N ALA A 13 15.76 -7.49 7.40
CA ALA A 13 16.87 -7.06 6.54
C ALA A 13 17.86 -6.19 7.30
N LEU A 14 17.38 -5.25 8.10
CA LEU A 14 18.21 -4.39 8.94
C LEU A 14 18.94 -5.18 10.04
N GLU A 15 18.27 -6.15 10.64
CA GLU A 15 18.88 -7.04 11.63
C GLU A 15 20.00 -7.87 11.00
N ALA A 16 19.75 -8.50 9.85
CA ALA A 16 20.71 -9.33 9.15
C ALA A 16 21.96 -8.55 8.69
N SER A 17 21.80 -7.28 8.39
CA SER A 17 22.89 -6.38 7.98
C SER A 17 23.53 -5.61 9.14
N ASP A 18 23.11 -5.87 10.36
CA ASP A 18 23.56 -5.16 11.57
C ASP A 18 23.32 -3.64 11.50
N GLN A 19 22.16 -3.25 10.97
CA GLN A 19 21.78 -1.86 10.75
C GLN A 19 20.43 -1.48 11.37
N LEU A 20 19.99 -2.17 12.42
CA LEU A 20 18.74 -1.80 13.14
C LEU A 20 18.77 -0.37 13.70
N TRP A 21 19.95 0.19 13.88
CA TRP A 21 20.16 1.53 14.44
C TRP A 21 19.84 2.67 13.45
N VAL A 22 19.72 2.39 12.15
CA VAL A 22 19.46 3.45 11.16
C VAL A 22 18.07 4.05 11.34
N PRO A 23 17.88 5.34 10.99
CA PRO A 23 16.54 5.94 11.01
C PRO A 23 15.60 5.20 10.05
N VAL A 24 14.40 4.90 10.52
CA VAL A 24 13.34 4.24 9.74
C VAL A 24 12.10 5.11 9.75
N GLU A 25 11.57 5.40 8.57
CA GLU A 25 10.32 6.12 8.40
C GLU A 25 9.27 5.21 7.78
N LYS A 26 8.07 5.18 8.36
CA LYS A 26 6.93 4.41 7.88
C LYS A 26 5.90 5.37 7.30
N SER A 27 5.38 5.04 6.12
CA SER A 27 4.34 5.83 5.49
C SER A 27 3.31 4.94 4.81
N TRP A 28 2.03 5.26 5.01
CA TRP A 28 0.92 4.61 4.32
C TRP A 28 1.01 4.80 2.79
N ARG A 29 1.66 5.88 2.34
CA ARG A 29 1.85 6.17 0.92
C ARG A 29 2.67 5.11 0.18
N LEU A 30 3.39 4.26 0.91
CA LEU A 30 4.11 3.12 0.36
C LEU A 30 3.39 1.78 0.62
N ASN A 31 2.14 1.81 1.04
CA ASN A 31 1.34 0.60 1.21
C ASN A 31 1.10 -0.10 -0.13
N GLU A 32 0.83 -1.41 -0.07
CA GLU A 32 0.25 -2.15 -1.18
C GLU A 32 -1.02 -1.45 -1.64
N ARG A 33 -1.29 -1.50 -2.93
CA ARG A 33 -2.55 -1.03 -3.50
C ARG A 33 -3.75 -1.55 -2.71
N HIS A 34 -4.70 -0.68 -2.44
CA HIS A 34 -5.95 -1.04 -1.77
C HIS A 34 -6.90 -1.70 -2.77
N TYR A 35 -7.15 -2.98 -2.60
CA TYR A 35 -8.00 -3.77 -3.51
C TYR A 35 -9.50 -3.56 -3.28
N GLY A 36 -9.89 -2.69 -2.35
CA GLY A 36 -11.29 -2.36 -2.11
C GLY A 36 -12.11 -3.56 -1.69
N GLY A 37 -13.25 -3.74 -2.33
CA GLY A 37 -14.16 -4.87 -2.04
C GLY A 37 -13.62 -6.26 -2.35
N LEU A 38 -12.46 -6.37 -3.01
CA LEU A 38 -11.77 -7.65 -3.21
C LEU A 38 -10.90 -8.05 -2.03
N THR A 39 -10.69 -7.16 -1.07
CA THR A 39 -9.86 -7.42 0.10
C THR A 39 -10.41 -8.57 0.94
N GLY A 40 -9.54 -9.49 1.36
CA GLY A 40 -9.93 -10.65 2.15
C GLY A 40 -10.54 -11.81 1.35
N LYS A 41 -10.79 -11.62 0.05
CA LYS A 41 -11.28 -12.67 -0.85
C LYS A 41 -10.11 -13.32 -1.58
N ASN A 42 -10.09 -14.65 -1.64
CA ASN A 42 -9.14 -15.33 -2.50
C ASN A 42 -9.58 -15.22 -3.98
N LYS A 43 -8.71 -15.59 -4.90
CA LYS A 43 -9.00 -15.48 -6.34
C LYS A 43 -10.22 -16.28 -6.77
N ALA A 44 -10.41 -17.46 -6.19
CA ALA A 44 -11.54 -18.35 -6.54
C ALA A 44 -12.87 -17.76 -6.05
N GLU A 45 -12.92 -17.25 -4.81
CA GLU A 45 -14.12 -16.60 -4.25
C GLU A 45 -14.52 -15.36 -5.05
N ALA A 46 -13.54 -14.52 -5.41
CA ALA A 46 -13.80 -13.33 -6.22
C ALA A 46 -14.28 -13.71 -7.63
N ALA A 47 -13.66 -14.72 -8.26
CA ALA A 47 -14.05 -15.21 -9.57
C ALA A 47 -15.46 -15.80 -9.58
N GLU A 48 -15.83 -16.51 -8.52
CA GLU A 48 -17.19 -17.05 -8.36
C GLU A 48 -18.24 -15.93 -8.26
N GLN A 49 -17.93 -14.85 -7.54
CA GLN A 49 -18.85 -13.73 -7.33
C GLN A 49 -18.94 -12.78 -8.53
N PHE A 50 -17.84 -12.48 -9.20
CA PHE A 50 -17.74 -11.43 -10.23
C PHE A 50 -17.35 -11.94 -11.62
N GLY A 51 -16.93 -13.20 -11.76
CA GLY A 51 -16.38 -13.77 -12.98
C GLY A 51 -14.85 -13.57 -13.11
N ASP A 52 -14.18 -14.54 -13.71
CA ASP A 52 -12.72 -14.53 -13.86
C ASP A 52 -12.20 -13.32 -14.63
N GLU A 53 -12.85 -12.97 -15.74
CA GLU A 53 -12.43 -11.87 -16.61
C GLU A 53 -12.49 -10.53 -15.88
N GLN A 54 -13.58 -10.25 -15.17
CA GLN A 54 -13.75 -9.00 -14.44
C GLN A 54 -12.74 -8.89 -13.28
N VAL A 55 -12.48 -9.97 -12.55
CA VAL A 55 -11.49 -9.99 -11.47
C VAL A 55 -10.09 -9.78 -12.04
N HIS A 56 -9.77 -10.38 -13.18
CA HIS A 56 -8.49 -10.17 -13.85
C HIS A 56 -8.28 -8.70 -14.25
N ILE A 57 -9.31 -8.06 -14.81
CA ILE A 57 -9.28 -6.64 -15.15
C ILE A 57 -9.00 -5.78 -13.91
N TRP A 58 -9.73 -5.99 -12.82
CA TRP A 58 -9.52 -5.23 -11.57
C TRP A 58 -8.12 -5.42 -10.98
N ARG A 59 -7.55 -6.60 -11.09
CA ARG A 59 -6.24 -6.91 -10.53
C ARG A 59 -5.07 -6.43 -11.38
N ARG A 60 -5.27 -6.26 -12.68
CA ARG A 60 -4.19 -6.02 -13.65
C ARG A 60 -4.29 -4.69 -14.38
N SER A 61 -5.46 -4.08 -14.45
CA SER A 61 -5.63 -2.81 -15.13
C SER A 61 -4.94 -1.67 -14.39
N TYR A 62 -4.41 -0.73 -15.17
CA TYR A 62 -3.81 0.49 -14.65
C TYR A 62 -4.85 1.47 -14.09
N ASP A 63 -5.96 1.64 -14.77
CA ASP A 63 -6.93 2.73 -14.52
C ASP A 63 -8.36 2.28 -14.20
N VAL A 64 -8.63 0.97 -14.15
CA VAL A 64 -9.94 0.45 -13.75
C VAL A 64 -9.96 0.21 -12.24
N LEU A 65 -10.93 0.84 -11.54
CA LEU A 65 -11.10 0.69 -10.10
C LEU A 65 -11.86 -0.60 -9.78
N PRO A 66 -11.42 -1.36 -8.76
CA PRO A 66 -12.25 -2.41 -8.18
C PRO A 66 -13.43 -1.80 -7.40
N PRO A 67 -14.41 -2.61 -6.97
CA PRO A 67 -15.47 -2.12 -6.10
C PRO A 67 -14.92 -1.52 -4.81
N ASN A 68 -15.57 -0.49 -4.30
CA ASN A 68 -15.21 0.08 -3.01
C ASN A 68 -15.44 -0.92 -1.88
N MET A 69 -14.57 -0.87 -0.88
CA MET A 69 -14.82 -1.53 0.39
C MET A 69 -15.82 -0.70 1.20
N ASP A 70 -16.72 -1.37 1.92
CA ASP A 70 -17.56 -0.72 2.91
C ASP A 70 -16.67 -0.09 3.98
N ARG A 71 -16.91 1.17 4.31
CA ARG A 71 -16.12 1.90 5.31
C ARG A 71 -16.24 1.33 6.72
N ASP A 72 -17.32 0.60 7.00
CA ASP A 72 -17.54 -0.09 8.26
C ASP A 72 -16.95 -1.51 8.30
N ASP A 73 -16.38 -1.98 7.18
CA ASP A 73 -15.73 -3.29 7.13
C ASP A 73 -14.52 -3.33 8.08
N GLU A 74 -14.31 -4.48 8.72
CA GLU A 74 -13.18 -4.68 9.64
C GLU A 74 -11.80 -4.50 8.98
N HIS A 75 -11.72 -4.69 7.67
CA HIS A 75 -10.50 -4.49 6.88
C HIS A 75 -10.35 -3.07 6.33
N SER A 76 -11.34 -2.20 6.58
CA SER A 76 -11.30 -0.83 6.09
C SER A 76 -10.23 0.00 6.80
N ALA A 77 -9.50 0.79 6.04
CA ALA A 77 -8.56 1.76 6.60
C ALA A 77 -9.27 2.87 7.40
N HIS A 78 -10.56 3.12 7.15
CA HIS A 78 -11.36 4.09 7.91
C HIS A 78 -11.61 3.66 9.36
N THR A 79 -11.60 2.36 9.65
CA THR A 79 -11.77 1.83 11.00
C THR A 79 -10.44 1.48 11.69
N ASP A 80 -9.32 1.64 10.99
CA ASP A 80 -8.00 1.26 11.46
C ASP A 80 -7.27 2.44 12.10
N ARG A 81 -6.90 2.28 13.37
CA ARG A 81 -6.21 3.33 14.13
C ARG A 81 -4.87 3.77 13.54
N ARG A 82 -4.24 2.95 12.67
CA ARG A 82 -3.01 3.33 11.97
C ARG A 82 -3.19 4.55 11.07
N TYR A 83 -4.42 4.81 10.64
CA TYR A 83 -4.80 5.91 9.75
C TYR A 83 -5.58 7.02 10.44
N ALA A 84 -5.69 6.96 11.77
CA ALA A 84 -6.52 7.90 12.55
C ALA A 84 -6.11 9.37 12.41
N SER A 85 -4.84 9.64 12.08
CA SER A 85 -4.35 11.01 11.87
C SER A 85 -4.61 11.55 10.46
N LEU A 86 -5.13 10.73 9.56
CA LEU A 86 -5.43 11.14 8.19
C LEU A 86 -6.87 11.64 8.07
N ASP A 87 -7.05 12.63 7.19
CA ASP A 87 -8.39 13.05 6.78
C ASP A 87 -9.08 11.92 6.01
N ASP A 88 -10.37 11.70 6.25
CA ASP A 88 -11.16 10.65 5.59
C ASP A 88 -11.12 10.76 4.06
N SER A 89 -10.95 11.96 3.52
CA SER A 89 -10.88 12.20 2.07
C SER A 89 -9.65 11.61 1.39
N VAL A 90 -8.57 11.36 2.16
CA VAL A 90 -7.33 10.78 1.61
C VAL A 90 -7.21 9.28 1.84
N ILE A 91 -8.06 8.69 2.69
CA ILE A 91 -8.06 7.26 2.97
C ILE A 91 -8.75 6.52 1.82
N PRO A 92 -8.05 5.60 1.12
CA PRO A 92 -8.63 4.92 -0.03
C PRO A 92 -9.74 3.94 0.34
N ASP A 93 -10.85 3.95 -0.41
CA ASP A 93 -11.88 2.90 -0.39
C ASP A 93 -11.54 1.78 -1.38
N ALA A 94 -10.89 2.12 -2.47
CA ALA A 94 -10.35 1.22 -3.49
C ALA A 94 -9.31 1.97 -4.32
N GLU A 95 -8.33 1.26 -4.86
CA GLU A 95 -7.31 1.85 -5.71
C GLU A 95 -7.06 1.03 -6.97
N ASN A 96 -6.75 1.71 -8.07
CA ASN A 96 -6.06 1.16 -9.23
C ASN A 96 -4.57 1.54 -9.16
N LEU A 97 -3.76 1.12 -10.13
CA LEU A 97 -2.34 1.46 -10.14
C LEU A 97 -2.08 2.96 -10.33
N LYS A 98 -2.94 3.62 -11.11
CA LYS A 98 -2.85 5.07 -11.33
C LYS A 98 -2.98 5.84 -10.01
N VAL A 99 -4.01 5.54 -9.23
CA VAL A 99 -4.26 6.19 -7.93
C VAL A 99 -3.15 5.83 -6.93
N THR A 100 -2.67 4.60 -6.95
CA THR A 100 -1.54 4.17 -6.12
C THR A 100 -0.28 4.99 -6.42
N LEU A 101 0.02 5.20 -7.69
CA LEU A 101 1.12 6.07 -8.11
C LEU A 101 0.93 7.51 -7.60
N GLU A 102 -0.24 8.07 -7.79
CA GLU A 102 -0.55 9.44 -7.36
C GLU A 102 -0.34 9.65 -5.85
N ARG A 103 -0.68 8.66 -5.02
CA ARG A 103 -0.49 8.79 -3.57
C ARG A 103 0.91 8.41 -3.09
N ALA A 104 1.65 7.62 -3.85
CA ALA A 104 3.04 7.27 -3.55
C ALA A 104 4.04 8.36 -3.96
N LEU A 105 3.76 9.06 -5.05
CA LEU A 105 4.66 10.05 -5.64
C LEU A 105 5.08 11.17 -4.69
N PRO A 106 4.21 11.78 -3.87
CA PRO A 106 4.63 12.79 -2.90
C PRO A 106 5.69 12.30 -1.92
N PHE A 107 5.65 11.05 -1.50
CA PHE A 107 6.67 10.49 -0.61
C PHE A 107 8.02 10.35 -1.32
N TRP A 108 8.00 9.96 -2.58
CA TRP A 108 9.21 9.96 -3.41
C TRP A 108 9.81 11.36 -3.52
N GLU A 109 9.00 12.34 -3.88
CA GLU A 109 9.44 13.72 -4.11
C GLU A 109 9.92 14.42 -2.84
N ASP A 110 9.24 14.18 -1.72
CA ASP A 110 9.51 14.90 -0.46
C ASP A 110 10.56 14.22 0.42
N LYS A 111 10.71 12.90 0.32
CA LYS A 111 11.54 12.11 1.23
C LYS A 111 12.67 11.33 0.55
N ILE A 112 12.36 10.55 -0.47
CA ILE A 112 13.34 9.64 -1.07
C ILE A 112 14.29 10.39 -1.99
N ALA A 113 13.77 11.13 -2.96
CA ALA A 113 14.61 11.85 -3.91
C ALA A 113 15.52 12.88 -3.24
N PRO A 114 15.07 13.68 -2.25
CA PRO A 114 15.95 14.58 -1.53
C PRO A 114 17.07 13.87 -0.79
N ALA A 115 16.78 12.72 -0.16
CA ALA A 115 17.81 11.92 0.53
C ALA A 115 18.87 11.40 -0.43
N LEU A 116 18.46 10.91 -1.60
CA LEU A 116 19.38 10.47 -2.66
C LEU A 116 20.23 11.61 -3.20
N LYS A 117 19.65 12.79 -3.42
CA LYS A 117 20.38 14.00 -3.85
C LYS A 117 21.39 14.47 -2.81
N ASP A 118 21.13 14.21 -1.53
CA ASP A 118 22.02 14.50 -0.41
C ASP A 118 23.14 13.44 -0.23
N GLY A 119 23.24 12.50 -1.15
CA GLY A 119 24.27 11.46 -1.14
C GLY A 119 23.99 10.28 -0.22
N LYS A 120 22.78 10.17 0.32
CA LYS A 120 22.39 9.06 1.21
C LYS A 120 21.98 7.83 0.41
N ASN A 121 22.22 6.65 0.99
CA ASN A 121 21.64 5.40 0.51
C ASN A 121 20.25 5.24 1.11
N VAL A 122 19.26 4.88 0.27
CA VAL A 122 17.88 4.69 0.72
C VAL A 122 17.46 3.25 0.46
N PHE A 123 17.03 2.57 1.51
CA PHE A 123 16.42 1.24 1.43
C PHE A 123 14.91 1.37 1.59
N VAL A 124 14.15 0.81 0.66
CA VAL A 124 12.69 0.88 0.67
C VAL A 124 12.11 -0.53 0.82
N GLY A 125 11.48 -0.80 1.95
CA GLY A 125 10.70 -2.01 2.16
C GLY A 125 9.22 -1.74 1.85
N ALA A 126 8.74 -2.26 0.73
CA ALA A 126 7.38 -2.01 0.26
C ALA A 126 6.77 -3.27 -0.39
N HIS A 127 6.01 -3.13 -1.46
CA HIS A 127 5.22 -4.20 -2.06
C HIS A 127 5.34 -4.17 -3.58
N GLY A 128 4.87 -5.25 -4.24
CA GLY A 128 4.91 -5.34 -5.69
C GLY A 128 4.03 -4.31 -6.41
N ASN A 129 2.98 -3.82 -5.74
CA ASN A 129 2.05 -2.83 -6.28
C ASN A 129 2.00 -1.56 -5.42
N SER A 130 3.15 -1.09 -5.03
CA SER A 130 3.28 0.20 -4.35
C SER A 130 4.30 1.13 -5.01
#